data_6bcfd74273ecd032392121a577c89d6b
#
_entry.id   6bcfd74273ecd032392121a577c89d6b
#
_cell.length_a   1.000
_cell.length_b   1.000
_cell.length_c   1.000
_cell.angle_alpha   90.00
_cell.angle_beta   90.00
_cell.angle_gamma   90.00
#
_symmetry.space_group_name_H-M   'P 1'
#
loop_
_entity.id
_entity.type
_entity.pdbx_description
1 polymer ?
#
loop_
_entity_poly.entity_id
_entity_poly.type
_entity_poly.pdbx_seq_one_letter_code
_entity_poly.pdbx_strand_id
1 'polypeptide(L)'
;MKWLPLAACLSLISCHQLNDERIPLMAVNIDLSNPGVWDVYGVNDYGEYRYFIYTSGIREPAGFPYSYNSATGYGGVLLIGGHLSSGGVGPLAYDLSCPVERLPEVRVYIEEDTYDAVCPDCGSHYNVVEGIGAPRSGPAEKLHYALTPYSCYPTTSMGYLIMR
;
A
#
# COMPACT_ATOMS: atom_id res chain seq x y z
N MET A 1 2.20 43.86 46.73
CA MET A 1 1.85 43.45 45.38
C MET A 1 2.79 42.32 44.97
N LYS A 2 2.31 41.04 45.01
CA LYS A 2 3.09 39.86 44.63
C LYS A 2 2.78 39.52 43.19
N TRP A 3 3.75 39.62 42.30
CA TRP A 3 3.62 39.17 40.91
C TRP A 3 3.86 37.68 40.86
N LEU A 4 2.85 36.89 40.46
CA LEU A 4 3.01 35.47 40.06
C LEU A 4 3.48 35.44 38.61
N PRO A 5 4.53 34.67 38.30
CA PRO A 5 4.87 34.41 36.91
C PRO A 5 3.91 33.36 36.34
N LEU A 6 3.24 33.73 35.27
CA LEU A 6 2.40 32.86 34.46
C LEU A 6 3.32 31.91 33.66
N ALA A 7 3.49 30.67 34.13
CA ALA A 7 4.21 29.65 33.37
C ALA A 7 3.36 29.20 32.20
N ALA A 8 3.69 29.66 30.99
CA ALA A 8 3.11 29.18 29.76
C ALA A 8 3.64 27.77 29.46
N CYS A 9 2.82 26.73 29.71
CA CYS A 9 3.08 25.39 29.22
C CYS A 9 2.95 25.39 27.68
N LEU A 10 4.08 25.45 26.97
CA LEU A 10 4.14 25.08 25.57
C LEU A 10 3.98 23.56 25.48
N SER A 11 2.79 23.08 25.18
CA SER A 11 2.56 21.69 24.75
C SER A 11 3.17 21.53 23.35
N LEU A 12 4.32 20.89 23.26
CA LEU A 12 4.90 20.44 22.00
C LEU A 12 3.97 19.36 21.43
N ILE A 13 3.15 19.73 20.47
CA ILE A 13 2.40 18.78 19.65
C ILE A 13 3.44 18.12 18.75
N SER A 14 3.93 16.96 19.16
CA SER A 14 4.77 16.11 18.32
C SER A 14 3.88 15.52 17.22
N CYS A 15 3.93 16.07 16.01
CA CYS A 15 3.41 15.41 14.83
C CYS A 15 4.25 14.15 14.59
N HIS A 16 3.71 12.98 14.90
CA HIS A 16 4.32 11.72 14.52
C HIS A 16 4.08 11.49 13.03
N GLN A 17 5.13 11.65 12.24
CA GLN A 17 5.09 11.41 10.80
C GLN A 17 5.09 9.90 10.54
N LEU A 18 4.20 9.43 9.65
CA LEU A 18 4.21 8.05 9.17
C LEU A 18 5.49 7.81 8.35
N ASN A 19 6.09 6.64 8.53
CA ASN A 19 7.26 6.23 7.77
C ASN A 19 6.87 5.09 6.82
N ASP A 20 6.78 5.39 5.53
CA ASP A 20 6.45 4.49 4.44
C ASP A 20 7.66 4.09 3.57
N GLU A 21 8.87 4.52 3.97
CA GLU A 21 10.13 4.22 3.28
C GLU A 21 10.97 3.17 4.03
N ARG A 22 10.33 2.16 4.62
CA ARG A 22 11.01 1.16 5.45
C ARG A 22 11.64 0.02 4.67
N ILE A 23 11.13 -0.26 3.48
CA ILE A 23 11.60 -1.32 2.60
C ILE A 23 12.53 -0.76 1.51
N PRO A 24 13.40 -1.60 0.90
CA PRO A 24 14.25 -1.17 -0.20
C PRO A 24 13.45 -0.62 -1.38
N LEU A 25 13.96 0.47 -1.97
CA LEU A 25 13.41 1.04 -3.20
C LEU A 25 13.67 0.08 -4.37
N MET A 26 12.61 -0.53 -4.88
CA MET A 26 12.65 -1.41 -6.04
C MET A 26 11.74 -0.87 -7.14
N ALA A 27 12.08 -1.13 -8.39
CA ALA A 27 11.25 -0.73 -9.53
C ALA A 27 9.89 -1.42 -9.49
N VAL A 28 8.85 -0.65 -9.83
CA VAL A 28 7.50 -1.16 -10.09
C VAL A 28 7.08 -0.72 -11.47
N ASN A 29 6.63 -1.65 -12.28
CA ASN A 29 6.07 -1.41 -13.60
C ASN A 29 5.09 -2.54 -13.95
N ILE A 30 3.80 -2.28 -13.72
CA ILE A 30 2.71 -3.19 -14.05
C ILE A 30 1.79 -2.47 -15.02
N ASP A 31 1.71 -2.99 -16.23
CA ASP A 31 0.92 -2.41 -17.30
C ASP A 31 -0.47 -3.06 -17.37
N LEU A 32 -1.47 -2.32 -16.90
CA LEU A 32 -2.89 -2.62 -16.96
C LEU A 32 -3.62 -1.62 -17.90
N SER A 33 -2.89 -0.98 -18.83
CA SER A 33 -3.44 0.06 -19.71
C SER A 33 -4.42 -0.48 -20.75
N ASN A 34 -4.32 -1.76 -21.11
CA ASN A 34 -5.26 -2.39 -22.03
C ASN A 34 -6.59 -2.66 -21.32
N PRO A 35 -7.76 -2.21 -21.85
CA PRO A 35 -9.06 -2.41 -21.22
C PRO A 35 -9.37 -3.87 -20.90
N GLY A 36 -9.10 -4.81 -21.80
CA GLY A 36 -9.32 -6.23 -21.57
C GLY A 36 -8.41 -6.83 -20.49
N VAL A 37 -7.21 -6.28 -20.32
CA VAL A 37 -6.32 -6.65 -19.21
C VAL A 37 -6.82 -6.05 -17.91
N TRP A 38 -7.30 -4.80 -17.94
CA TRP A 38 -7.90 -4.15 -16.77
C TRP A 38 -9.17 -4.88 -16.30
N ASP A 39 -10.05 -5.27 -17.22
CA ASP A 39 -11.29 -5.99 -16.88
C ASP A 39 -11.05 -7.32 -16.16
N VAL A 40 -9.93 -7.99 -16.45
CA VAL A 40 -9.59 -9.29 -15.86
C VAL A 40 -8.73 -9.14 -14.58
N TYR A 41 -7.78 -8.21 -14.57
CA TYR A 41 -6.74 -8.13 -13.56
C TYR A 41 -6.75 -6.81 -12.76
N GLY A 42 -7.59 -5.85 -13.15
CA GLY A 42 -7.79 -4.61 -12.40
C GLY A 42 -8.70 -4.76 -11.19
N VAL A 43 -9.07 -3.62 -10.60
CA VAL A 43 -10.02 -3.50 -9.50
C VAL A 43 -11.02 -2.40 -9.83
N ASN A 44 -12.31 -2.70 -9.72
CA ASN A 44 -13.39 -1.79 -10.10
C ASN A 44 -14.26 -1.41 -8.89
N ASP A 45 -14.31 -2.26 -7.87
CA ASP A 45 -15.16 -2.09 -6.71
C ASP A 45 -14.32 -1.86 -5.44
N TYR A 46 -14.96 -1.24 -4.43
CA TYR A 46 -14.37 -1.06 -3.11
C TYR A 46 -14.05 -2.41 -2.46
N GLY A 47 -12.81 -2.56 -2.00
CA GLY A 47 -12.33 -3.78 -1.36
C GLY A 47 -11.93 -4.90 -2.34
N GLU A 48 -12.22 -4.77 -3.63
CA GLU A 48 -11.69 -5.70 -4.63
C GLU A 48 -10.17 -5.62 -4.68
N TYR A 49 -9.46 -6.74 -4.69
CA TYR A 49 -7.99 -6.72 -4.66
C TYR A 49 -7.34 -7.77 -5.56
N ARG A 50 -6.07 -7.50 -5.93
CA ARG A 50 -5.19 -8.40 -6.69
C ARG A 50 -3.77 -8.32 -6.14
N TYR A 51 -3.07 -9.45 -6.18
CA TYR A 51 -1.64 -9.50 -5.89
C TYR A 51 -0.85 -9.67 -7.18
N PHE A 52 0.17 -8.84 -7.38
CA PHE A 52 1.10 -8.97 -8.48
C PHE A 52 2.47 -9.34 -7.93
N ILE A 53 2.91 -10.57 -8.21
CA ILE A 53 4.20 -11.09 -7.78
C ILE A 53 4.88 -11.71 -9.00
N TYR A 54 6.04 -11.19 -9.36
CA TYR A 54 6.82 -11.68 -10.48
C TYR A 54 8.25 -11.94 -10.05
N THR A 55 8.53 -13.18 -9.68
CA THR A 55 9.84 -13.67 -9.25
C THR A 55 10.18 -14.96 -10.00
N SER A 56 11.37 -15.52 -9.77
CA SER A 56 11.81 -16.77 -10.42
C SER A 56 10.95 -17.99 -10.12
N GLY A 57 10.10 -17.94 -9.09
CA GLY A 57 9.25 -19.09 -8.69
C GLY A 57 7.77 -18.77 -8.56
N ILE A 58 7.38 -17.48 -8.59
CA ILE A 58 6.01 -17.06 -8.35
C ILE A 58 5.60 -16.07 -9.45
N ARG A 59 4.45 -16.36 -10.07
CA ARG A 59 3.78 -15.47 -11.04
C ARG A 59 2.32 -15.33 -10.67
N GLU A 60 1.97 -14.24 -10.00
CA GLU A 60 0.59 -13.92 -9.62
C GLU A 60 0.21 -12.53 -10.15
N PRO A 61 -1.05 -12.36 -10.60
CA PRO A 61 -2.06 -13.39 -10.75
C PRO A 61 -1.78 -14.32 -11.93
N ALA A 62 -2.33 -15.53 -11.85
CA ALA A 62 -2.14 -16.54 -12.91
C ALA A 62 -2.65 -16.03 -14.26
N GLY A 63 -1.86 -16.21 -15.31
CA GLY A 63 -2.21 -15.79 -16.68
C GLY A 63 -1.96 -14.30 -16.97
N PHE A 64 -1.55 -13.49 -15.99
CA PHE A 64 -1.19 -12.10 -16.26
C PHE A 64 -0.01 -12.01 -17.24
N PRO A 65 -0.10 -11.15 -18.30
CA PRO A 65 0.89 -11.10 -19.37
C PRO A 65 2.14 -10.31 -18.97
N TYR A 66 2.89 -10.80 -17.99
CA TYR A 66 4.16 -10.19 -17.61
C TYR A 66 5.13 -10.11 -18.79
N SER A 67 5.70 -8.95 -19.00
CA SER A 67 6.74 -8.66 -19.99
C SER A 67 8.13 -8.60 -19.33
N TYR A 68 9.17 -8.47 -20.15
CA TYR A 68 10.53 -8.30 -19.63
C TYR A 68 10.74 -6.96 -18.88
N ASN A 69 9.86 -5.97 -19.13
CA ASN A 69 9.86 -4.69 -18.42
C ASN A 69 9.02 -4.72 -17.13
N SER A 70 8.26 -5.79 -16.89
CA SER A 70 7.44 -5.88 -15.70
C SER A 70 8.31 -6.00 -14.46
N ALA A 71 7.94 -5.24 -13.43
CA ALA A 71 8.60 -5.24 -12.13
C ALA A 71 7.56 -5.06 -11.03
N THR A 72 7.69 -5.79 -9.94
CA THR A 72 6.69 -5.87 -8.88
C THR A 72 7.19 -5.39 -7.52
N GLY A 73 8.19 -4.52 -7.47
CA GLY A 73 8.69 -3.97 -6.22
C GLY A 73 9.50 -4.96 -5.40
N TYR A 74 9.51 -4.77 -4.09
CA TYR A 74 10.31 -5.58 -3.16
C TYR A 74 9.59 -6.87 -2.75
N GLY A 75 8.36 -6.78 -2.22
CA GLY A 75 7.57 -7.93 -1.80
C GLY A 75 6.54 -8.40 -2.83
N GLY A 76 6.27 -7.61 -3.82
CA GLY A 76 5.14 -7.71 -4.74
C GLY A 76 4.26 -6.49 -4.63
N VAL A 77 3.20 -6.40 -5.43
CA VAL A 77 2.24 -5.29 -5.41
C VAL A 77 0.87 -5.80 -5.00
N LEU A 78 0.31 -5.17 -3.97
CA LEU A 78 -1.12 -5.20 -3.67
C LEU A 78 -1.79 -4.09 -4.47
N LEU A 79 -2.72 -4.43 -5.35
CA LEU A 79 -3.66 -3.51 -5.97
C LEU A 79 -5.03 -3.69 -5.31
N ILE A 80 -5.65 -2.61 -4.84
CA ILE A 80 -6.94 -2.66 -4.14
C ILE A 80 -7.82 -1.47 -4.50
N GLY A 81 -9.11 -1.69 -4.63
CA GLY A 81 -10.10 -0.63 -4.79
C GLY A 81 -10.37 0.07 -3.46
N GLY A 82 -10.13 1.36 -3.38
CA GLY A 82 -10.32 2.14 -2.15
C GLY A 82 -10.76 3.57 -2.42
N HIS A 83 -10.91 4.36 -1.36
CA HIS A 83 -11.30 5.76 -1.47
C HIS A 83 -10.12 6.63 -1.91
N LEU A 84 -10.31 7.34 -3.02
CA LEU A 84 -9.33 8.31 -3.49
C LEU A 84 -9.50 9.65 -2.76
N SER A 85 -8.40 10.36 -2.53
CA SER A 85 -8.42 11.73 -1.98
C SER A 85 -9.17 12.73 -2.86
N SER A 86 -9.30 12.45 -4.16
CA SER A 86 -10.11 13.21 -5.13
C SER A 86 -11.62 12.93 -5.03
N GLY A 87 -12.01 11.96 -4.22
CA GLY A 87 -13.38 11.45 -4.10
C GLY A 87 -13.64 10.24 -5.01
N GLY A 88 -14.60 9.40 -4.59
CA GLY A 88 -14.94 8.15 -5.29
C GLY A 88 -14.03 6.98 -4.97
N VAL A 89 -14.30 5.85 -5.64
CA VAL A 89 -13.53 4.61 -5.53
C VAL A 89 -12.57 4.50 -6.72
N GLY A 90 -11.36 4.07 -6.46
CA GLY A 90 -10.36 3.83 -7.50
C GLY A 90 -9.19 2.99 -7.00
N PRO A 91 -8.24 2.66 -7.88
CA PRO A 91 -7.14 1.78 -7.55
C PRO A 91 -6.12 2.47 -6.64
N LEU A 92 -5.76 1.77 -5.57
CA LEU A 92 -4.65 2.08 -4.68
C LEU A 92 -3.65 0.92 -4.77
N ALA A 93 -2.37 1.22 -4.67
CA ALA A 93 -1.34 0.19 -4.77
C ALA A 93 -0.28 0.36 -3.68
N TYR A 94 0.18 -0.79 -3.15
CA TYR A 94 1.18 -0.84 -2.08
C TYR A 94 2.16 -1.99 -2.30
N ASP A 95 3.36 -1.89 -1.72
CA ASP A 95 4.23 -3.05 -1.61
C ASP A 95 3.62 -4.07 -0.63
N LEU A 96 3.73 -5.35 -0.98
CA LEU A 96 3.25 -6.45 -0.14
C LEU A 96 4.13 -6.73 1.08
N SER A 97 5.39 -6.28 1.07
CA SER A 97 6.31 -6.55 2.18
C SER A 97 5.92 -5.78 3.43
N CYS A 98 5.90 -6.47 4.56
CA CYS A 98 5.67 -5.84 5.86
C CYS A 98 6.82 -4.89 6.22
N PRO A 99 6.55 -3.59 6.52
CA PRO A 99 7.60 -2.63 6.87
C PRO A 99 8.25 -2.88 8.23
N VAL A 100 7.65 -3.71 9.09
CA VAL A 100 8.24 -4.14 10.37
C VAL A 100 9.28 -5.23 10.10
N GLU A 101 8.91 -6.28 9.36
CA GLU A 101 9.76 -7.44 9.07
C GLU A 101 10.83 -7.13 8.02
N ARG A 102 10.52 -6.33 7.02
CA ARG A 102 11.43 -5.91 5.93
C ARG A 102 12.01 -7.08 5.14
N LEU A 103 11.22 -8.12 4.95
CA LEU A 103 11.55 -9.31 4.19
C LEU A 103 10.59 -9.44 3.00
N PRO A 104 11.09 -9.70 1.78
CA PRO A 104 10.24 -9.74 0.58
C PRO A 104 9.27 -10.94 0.56
N GLU A 105 9.56 -11.97 1.33
CA GLU A 105 8.72 -13.15 1.49
C GLU A 105 7.65 -13.00 2.58
N VAL A 106 7.82 -12.06 3.53
CA VAL A 106 6.81 -11.77 4.56
C VAL A 106 5.82 -10.74 4.02
N ARG A 107 4.82 -11.26 3.33
CA ARG A 107 3.81 -10.48 2.62
C ARG A 107 2.55 -10.32 3.44
N VAL A 108 2.00 -9.11 3.42
CA VAL A 108 0.67 -8.86 3.97
C VAL A 108 -0.40 -9.52 3.10
N TYR A 109 -1.50 -9.92 3.73
CA TYR A 109 -2.70 -10.43 3.05
C TYR A 109 -3.91 -9.57 3.43
N ILE A 110 -4.95 -9.57 2.60
CA ILE A 110 -6.20 -8.86 2.91
C ILE A 110 -7.09 -9.71 3.79
N GLU A 111 -7.51 -9.15 4.91
CA GLU A 111 -8.57 -9.70 5.77
C GLU A 111 -9.93 -9.25 5.22
N GLU A 112 -10.76 -10.20 4.76
CA GLU A 112 -11.99 -9.91 4.00
C GLU A 112 -13.03 -9.12 4.79
N ASP A 113 -13.09 -9.29 6.11
CA ASP A 113 -14.09 -8.61 6.96
C ASP A 113 -13.80 -7.12 7.16
N THR A 114 -12.54 -6.72 7.12
CA THR A 114 -12.09 -5.35 7.43
C THR A 114 -11.47 -4.63 6.24
N TYR A 115 -11.06 -5.37 5.21
CA TYR A 115 -10.19 -4.93 4.13
C TYR A 115 -8.84 -4.37 4.58
N ASP A 116 -8.43 -4.69 5.80
CA ASP A 116 -7.08 -4.36 6.26
C ASP A 116 -6.06 -5.32 5.64
N ALA A 117 -4.89 -4.79 5.33
CA ALA A 117 -3.73 -5.63 5.02
C ALA A 117 -3.07 -6.07 6.33
N VAL A 118 -2.93 -7.38 6.53
CA VAL A 118 -2.45 -7.98 7.79
C VAL A 118 -1.12 -8.68 7.56
N CYS A 119 -0.14 -8.43 8.42
CA CYS A 119 1.12 -9.17 8.40
C CYS A 119 0.98 -10.50 9.15
N PRO A 120 1.28 -11.65 8.51
CA PRO A 120 1.17 -12.96 9.16
C PRO A 120 2.15 -13.16 10.32
N ASP A 121 3.30 -12.47 10.32
CA ASP A 121 4.36 -12.67 11.28
C ASP A 121 4.21 -11.78 12.52
N CYS A 122 4.07 -10.46 12.34
CA CYS A 122 3.96 -9.53 13.46
C CYS A 122 2.53 -9.16 13.84
N GLY A 123 1.51 -9.57 13.08
CA GLY A 123 0.11 -9.25 13.36
C GLY A 123 -0.23 -7.77 13.23
N SER A 124 0.58 -6.97 12.53
CA SER A 124 0.24 -5.57 12.27
C SER A 124 -0.84 -5.47 11.20
N HIS A 125 -1.83 -4.59 11.42
CA HIS A 125 -2.89 -4.27 10.48
C HIS A 125 -2.65 -2.91 9.85
N TYR A 126 -2.95 -2.79 8.56
CA TYR A 126 -2.76 -1.57 7.77
C TYR A 126 -4.03 -1.21 7.02
N ASN A 127 -4.44 0.06 7.11
CA ASN A 127 -5.53 0.60 6.32
C ASN A 127 -5.09 0.84 4.87
N VAL A 128 -5.53 0.01 3.95
CA VAL A 128 -5.17 0.09 2.54
C VAL A 128 -6.28 0.63 1.65
N VAL A 129 -7.51 0.76 2.17
CA VAL A 129 -8.67 1.24 1.41
C VAL A 129 -8.94 2.75 1.57
N GLU A 130 -8.30 3.41 2.55
CA GLU A 130 -8.44 4.84 2.82
C GLU A 130 -7.21 5.67 2.36
N GLY A 131 -6.31 5.07 1.61
CA GLY A 131 -5.39 5.82 0.76
C GLY A 131 -3.92 5.90 1.13
N ILE A 132 -3.46 5.62 2.35
CA ILE A 132 -2.05 5.85 2.71
C ILE A 132 -1.32 4.65 3.33
N GLY A 133 -1.96 3.47 3.39
CA GLY A 133 -1.34 2.29 3.99
C GLY A 133 -0.99 2.46 5.47
N ALA A 134 -1.72 3.33 6.19
CA ALA A 134 -1.43 3.66 7.58
C ALA A 134 -1.64 2.46 8.52
N PRO A 135 -0.77 2.25 9.50
CA PRO A 135 -0.95 1.19 10.47
C PRO A 135 -2.14 1.50 11.40
N ARG A 136 -2.97 0.48 11.67
CA ARG A 136 -4.13 0.55 12.59
C ARG A 136 -3.86 -0.10 13.93
N SER A 137 -3.03 -1.15 13.94
CA SER A 137 -2.73 -1.90 15.16
C SER A 137 -1.41 -2.66 15.05
N GLY A 138 -0.97 -3.22 16.17
CA GLY A 138 0.21 -4.05 16.26
C GLY A 138 1.53 -3.26 16.35
N PRO A 139 2.67 -3.93 16.12
CA PRO A 139 3.99 -3.27 16.16
C PRO A 139 4.14 -2.09 15.21
N ALA A 140 3.55 -2.16 14.01
CA ALA A 140 3.64 -1.08 13.03
C ALA A 140 3.00 0.22 13.51
N GLU A 141 1.87 0.15 14.24
CA GLU A 141 1.21 1.32 14.82
C GLU A 141 2.12 2.03 15.82
N LYS A 142 2.73 1.27 16.73
CA LYS A 142 3.65 1.81 17.75
C LYS A 142 4.90 2.46 17.14
N LEU A 143 5.34 1.95 16.01
CA LEU A 143 6.53 2.40 15.29
C LEU A 143 6.21 3.45 14.21
N HIS A 144 4.93 3.72 13.94
CA HIS A 144 4.45 4.59 12.88
C HIS A 144 4.94 4.17 11.47
N TYR A 145 5.01 2.85 11.22
CA TYR A 145 5.44 2.28 9.95
C TYR A 145 4.24 2.00 9.07
N ALA A 146 4.12 2.71 7.96
CA ALA A 146 3.11 2.50 6.93
C ALA A 146 3.61 1.57 5.83
N LEU A 147 2.69 0.94 5.10
CA LEU A 147 3.02 0.27 3.85
C LEU A 147 3.51 1.29 2.82
N THR A 148 4.47 0.89 2.00
CA THR A 148 5.00 1.73 0.93
C THR A 148 4.00 1.83 -0.21
N PRO A 149 3.48 3.05 -0.53
CA PRO A 149 2.52 3.24 -1.60
C PRO A 149 3.21 3.30 -2.97
N TYR A 150 2.46 2.91 -4.01
CA TYR A 150 2.83 3.04 -5.40
C TYR A 150 1.82 3.90 -6.15
N SER A 151 2.26 4.53 -7.23
CA SER A 151 1.41 5.41 -8.01
C SER A 151 0.59 4.63 -9.04
N CYS A 152 -0.72 4.87 -9.08
CA CYS A 152 -1.63 4.37 -10.08
C CYS A 152 -1.95 5.49 -11.07
N TYR A 153 -1.43 5.43 -12.29
CA TYR A 153 -1.65 6.43 -13.33
C TYR A 153 -2.75 5.99 -14.28
N PRO A 154 -3.87 6.72 -14.37
CA PRO A 154 -4.91 6.42 -15.35
C PRO A 154 -4.37 6.63 -16.76
N THR A 155 -4.80 5.78 -17.68
CA THR A 155 -4.46 5.89 -19.11
C THR A 155 -5.66 6.34 -19.93
N THR A 156 -5.41 6.80 -21.15
CA THR A 156 -6.48 7.21 -22.09
C THR A 156 -7.38 6.05 -22.50
N SER A 157 -6.94 4.82 -22.29
CA SER A 157 -7.65 3.57 -22.63
C SER A 157 -8.51 3.00 -21.49
N MET A 158 -8.76 3.78 -20.43
CA MET A 158 -9.53 3.38 -19.23
C MET A 158 -8.88 2.30 -18.34
N GLY A 159 -7.61 1.99 -18.57
CA GLY A 159 -6.81 1.16 -17.67
C GLY A 159 -5.82 2.00 -16.86
N TYR A 160 -4.89 1.34 -16.17
CA TYR A 160 -3.91 2.00 -15.31
C TYR A 160 -2.49 1.46 -15.53
N LEU A 161 -1.51 2.32 -15.26
CA LEU A 161 -0.12 1.94 -15.08
C LEU A 161 0.21 2.06 -13.59
N ILE A 162 0.77 0.99 -12.99
CA ILE A 162 1.25 1.02 -11.61
C ILE A 162 2.76 1.14 -11.67
N MET A 163 3.27 2.20 -11.07
CA MET A 163 4.68 2.57 -11.21
C MET A 163 5.27 3.10 -9.90
N ARG A 164 6.58 2.98 -9.83
CA ARG A 164 7.44 3.70 -8.89
C ARG A 164 8.70 4.15 -9.59
#